data_4ad458dff0136c97fff91c481c60be14
#
_entry.id   4ad458dff0136c97fff91c481c60be14
#
_cell.length_a   1.000
_cell.length_b   1.000
_cell.length_c   1.000
_cell.angle_alpha   90.00
_cell.angle_beta   90.00
_cell.angle_gamma   90.00
#
_symmetry.space_group_name_H-M   'P 1'
#
loop_
_entity.id
_entity.type
_entity.pdbx_description
1 polymer ?
#
loop_
_entity_poly.entity_id
_entity_poly.type
_entity_poly.pdbx_seq_one_letter_code
_entity_poly.pdbx_strand_id
1 'polypeptide(L)'
;MKTIEQQLSRIDLNLLVSLSVLLKEKNVTRAASALYISQPAMSRILGKLRDIFHDPLFYREASGLVPTQKATEIEEAINKVLSDIKCIVESSSFTPQSCEHTFSISAPPLMSELLCGKLSTALFEQAPKASLIEYPPTLNPTQQLVERTVDFTIHLEKPTNEVDFLCTELGRVHPTFYVCGHHPLATKEVVSIEDCLEYRFVDPTLDIRSISSTYNPIDKYFESHGIYRDIVFKSGQLSTLIKVMKGTPTILVSSNLLARLNNELIPLPLMQEDLYWGFNVYLIEHKRTLNSQTHQWFRNFILEQTKSIFYPY
;
A
#
# COMPACT_ATOMS: atom_id res chain seq x y z
N MET A 1 -2.75 -35.11 -22.31
CA MET A 1 -1.36 -34.64 -22.13
C MET A 1 -1.11 -34.42 -20.64
N LYS A 2 0.05 -34.83 -20.09
CA LYS A 2 0.40 -34.52 -18.72
C LYS A 2 0.76 -33.04 -18.64
N THR A 3 0.31 -32.35 -17.59
CA THR A 3 0.71 -30.93 -17.36
C THR A 3 2.20 -30.85 -17.03
N ILE A 4 2.78 -29.64 -17.17
CA ILE A 4 4.20 -29.36 -16.83
C ILE A 4 4.47 -29.74 -15.38
N GLU A 5 3.56 -29.40 -14.46
CA GLU A 5 3.68 -29.74 -13.04
C GLU A 5 3.75 -31.25 -12.80
N GLN A 6 2.91 -32.03 -13.50
CA GLN A 6 2.93 -33.49 -13.42
C GLN A 6 4.21 -34.12 -14.00
N GLN A 7 4.88 -33.43 -14.91
CA GLN A 7 6.17 -33.87 -15.45
C GLN A 7 7.31 -33.52 -14.49
N LEU A 8 7.33 -32.25 -13.99
CA LEU A 8 8.35 -31.79 -13.09
C LEU A 8 8.29 -32.43 -11.70
N SER A 9 7.09 -32.79 -11.20
CA SER A 9 6.95 -33.45 -9.89
C SER A 9 7.65 -34.84 -9.81
N ARG A 10 8.04 -35.41 -10.94
CA ARG A 10 8.79 -36.66 -11.02
C ARG A 10 10.30 -36.49 -11.05
N ILE A 11 10.76 -35.24 -11.20
CA ILE A 11 12.18 -34.90 -11.25
C ILE A 11 12.56 -34.30 -9.90
N ASP A 12 13.52 -34.93 -9.23
CA ASP A 12 14.13 -34.29 -8.04
C ASP A 12 15.03 -33.14 -8.49
N LEU A 13 14.57 -31.90 -8.27
CA LEU A 13 15.31 -30.70 -8.67
C LEU A 13 16.68 -30.57 -7.99
N ASN A 14 16.92 -31.23 -6.84
CA ASN A 14 18.23 -31.28 -6.21
C ASN A 14 19.28 -31.96 -7.08
N LEU A 15 18.85 -32.82 -8.01
CA LEU A 15 19.76 -33.45 -8.98
C LEU A 15 20.39 -32.42 -9.92
N LEU A 16 19.67 -31.33 -10.27
CA LEU A 16 20.20 -30.25 -11.10
C LEU A 16 21.27 -29.44 -10.37
N VAL A 17 21.10 -29.23 -9.06
CA VAL A 17 22.15 -28.63 -8.21
C VAL A 17 23.41 -29.49 -8.22
N SER A 18 23.22 -30.81 -8.06
CA SER A 18 24.34 -31.76 -8.06
C SER A 18 25.05 -31.80 -9.42
N LEU A 19 24.30 -31.72 -10.51
CA LEU A 19 24.86 -31.69 -11.88
C LEU A 19 25.66 -30.40 -12.12
N SER A 20 25.15 -29.23 -11.73
CA SER A 20 25.87 -27.95 -11.84
C SER A 20 27.22 -28.01 -11.08
N VAL A 21 27.22 -28.57 -9.85
CA VAL A 21 28.47 -28.72 -9.09
C VAL A 21 29.43 -29.73 -9.74
N LEU A 22 28.91 -30.84 -10.30
CA LEU A 22 29.75 -31.80 -11.02
C LEU A 22 30.40 -31.20 -12.28
N LEU A 23 29.65 -30.40 -13.03
CA LEU A 23 30.17 -29.67 -14.21
C LEU A 23 31.29 -28.68 -13.82
N LYS A 24 31.09 -27.97 -12.71
CA LYS A 24 32.09 -27.03 -12.18
C LYS A 24 33.35 -27.72 -11.65
N GLU A 25 33.18 -28.72 -10.78
CA GLU A 25 34.30 -29.39 -10.08
C GLU A 25 35.03 -30.42 -10.94
N LYS A 26 34.37 -30.97 -11.94
CA LYS A 26 34.90 -32.05 -12.82
C LYS A 26 35.56 -33.22 -12.04
N ASN A 27 35.06 -33.44 -10.82
CA ASN A 27 35.58 -34.44 -9.90
C ASN A 27 34.51 -34.85 -8.90
N VAL A 28 34.16 -36.15 -8.82
CA VAL A 28 33.07 -36.65 -7.97
C VAL A 28 33.34 -36.40 -6.49
N THR A 29 34.61 -36.56 -6.04
CA THR A 29 34.96 -36.36 -4.62
C THR A 29 34.86 -34.91 -4.23
N ARG A 30 35.38 -33.99 -5.04
CA ARG A 30 35.27 -32.53 -4.80
C ARG A 30 33.83 -32.07 -4.85
N ALA A 31 33.06 -32.53 -5.82
CA ALA A 31 31.64 -32.22 -5.92
C ALA A 31 30.85 -32.73 -4.70
N ALA A 32 31.15 -33.91 -4.21
CA ALA A 32 30.54 -34.44 -2.99
C ALA A 32 30.89 -33.58 -1.77
N SER A 33 32.18 -33.17 -1.60
CA SER A 33 32.61 -32.30 -0.53
C SER A 33 31.92 -30.92 -0.61
N ALA A 34 31.78 -30.33 -1.80
CA ALA A 34 31.14 -29.05 -2.01
C ALA A 34 29.66 -29.04 -1.60
N LEU A 35 28.96 -30.18 -1.68
CA LEU A 35 27.56 -30.33 -1.25
C LEU A 35 27.42 -31.03 0.11
N TYR A 36 28.51 -31.23 0.85
CA TYR A 36 28.52 -31.86 2.17
C TYR A 36 27.87 -33.28 2.18
N ILE A 37 28.07 -34.05 1.10
CA ILE A 37 27.59 -35.43 0.99
C ILE A 37 28.76 -36.39 0.77
N SER A 38 28.51 -37.69 0.96
CA SER A 38 29.55 -38.71 0.70
C SER A 38 29.77 -38.93 -0.80
N GLN A 39 30.99 -39.28 -1.18
CA GLN A 39 31.34 -39.64 -2.56
C GLN A 39 30.44 -40.80 -3.13
N PRO A 40 30.09 -41.87 -2.38
CA PRO A 40 29.15 -42.87 -2.84
C PRO A 40 27.74 -42.30 -3.11
N ALA A 41 27.31 -41.29 -2.31
CA ALA A 41 26.03 -40.62 -2.56
C ALA A 41 26.06 -39.80 -3.87
N MET A 42 27.13 -39.03 -4.09
CA MET A 42 27.31 -38.28 -5.34
C MET A 42 27.39 -39.21 -6.57
N SER A 43 28.04 -40.39 -6.44
CA SER A 43 28.07 -41.37 -7.52
C SER A 43 26.68 -41.95 -7.85
N ARG A 44 25.84 -42.17 -6.84
CA ARG A 44 24.44 -42.58 -7.04
C ARG A 44 23.62 -41.46 -7.72
N ILE A 45 23.83 -40.21 -7.33
CA ILE A 45 23.21 -39.05 -7.96
C ILE A 45 23.59 -38.99 -9.45
N LEU A 46 24.88 -39.14 -9.77
CA LEU A 46 25.34 -39.17 -11.15
C LEU A 46 24.71 -40.32 -11.96
N GLY A 47 24.48 -41.49 -11.34
CA GLY A 47 23.71 -42.58 -11.95
C GLY A 47 22.30 -42.17 -12.33
N LYS A 48 21.55 -41.55 -11.38
CA LYS A 48 20.19 -41.08 -11.63
C LYS A 48 20.14 -39.98 -12.72
N LEU A 49 21.12 -39.09 -12.75
CA LEU A 49 21.24 -38.05 -13.79
C LEU A 49 21.41 -38.69 -15.17
N ARG A 50 22.24 -39.73 -15.31
CA ARG A 50 22.40 -40.49 -16.56
C ARG A 50 21.10 -41.12 -17.06
N ASP A 51 20.32 -41.64 -16.14
CA ASP A 51 19.00 -42.22 -16.46
C ASP A 51 18.02 -41.12 -16.93
N ILE A 52 18.03 -39.95 -16.29
CA ILE A 52 17.14 -38.85 -16.66
C ILE A 52 17.49 -38.25 -18.02
N PHE A 53 18.77 -38.01 -18.29
CA PHE A 53 19.23 -37.38 -19.51
C PHE A 53 19.51 -38.37 -20.66
N HIS A 54 19.46 -39.68 -20.38
CA HIS A 54 19.82 -40.75 -21.30
C HIS A 54 21.19 -40.53 -21.94
N ASP A 55 22.16 -40.07 -21.13
CA ASP A 55 23.51 -39.71 -21.55
C ASP A 55 24.51 -40.02 -20.43
N PRO A 56 25.75 -40.46 -20.72
CA PRO A 56 26.79 -40.69 -19.73
C PRO A 56 27.16 -39.45 -18.92
N LEU A 57 26.91 -38.25 -19.44
CA LEU A 57 27.20 -36.91 -18.92
C LEU A 57 28.68 -36.63 -18.72
N PHE A 58 29.45 -37.60 -18.25
CA PHE A 58 30.88 -37.48 -18.04
C PHE A 58 31.61 -38.76 -18.40
N TYR A 59 32.74 -38.59 -19.05
CA TYR A 59 33.76 -39.63 -19.23
C TYR A 59 34.85 -39.48 -18.18
N ARG A 60 35.53 -40.63 -17.87
CA ARG A 60 36.71 -40.62 -16.98
C ARG A 60 37.96 -40.57 -17.80
N GLU A 61 38.80 -39.60 -17.50
CA GLU A 61 40.16 -39.47 -18.03
C GLU A 61 41.16 -39.34 -16.89
N ALA A 62 42.49 -39.42 -17.21
CA ALA A 62 43.56 -39.23 -16.22
C ALA A 62 43.48 -37.89 -15.48
N SER A 63 42.91 -36.86 -16.12
CA SER A 63 42.72 -35.51 -15.59
C SER A 63 41.44 -35.36 -14.73
N GLY A 64 40.58 -36.35 -14.66
CA GLY A 64 39.31 -36.29 -13.91
C GLY A 64 38.07 -36.63 -14.78
N LEU A 65 36.97 -35.90 -14.53
CA LEU A 65 35.73 -36.04 -15.32
C LEU A 65 35.76 -35.02 -16.47
N VAL A 66 35.49 -35.53 -17.68
CA VAL A 66 35.32 -34.69 -18.88
C VAL A 66 33.83 -34.74 -19.27
N PRO A 67 33.14 -33.61 -19.37
CA PRO A 67 31.73 -33.56 -19.74
C PRO A 67 31.50 -34.04 -21.18
N THR A 68 30.38 -34.70 -21.43
CA THR A 68 29.91 -35.01 -22.79
C THR A 68 29.44 -33.68 -23.46
N GLN A 69 29.30 -33.75 -24.80
CA GLN A 69 28.71 -32.62 -25.55
C GLN A 69 27.32 -32.25 -24.99
N LYS A 70 26.49 -33.24 -24.69
CA LYS A 70 25.18 -33.07 -24.06
C LYS A 70 25.27 -32.37 -22.71
N ALA A 71 26.22 -32.75 -21.85
CA ALA A 71 26.40 -32.14 -20.54
C ALA A 71 26.83 -30.63 -20.67
N THR A 72 27.64 -30.31 -21.66
CA THR A 72 28.04 -28.93 -21.97
C THR A 72 26.88 -28.12 -22.48
N GLU A 73 26.05 -28.66 -23.38
CA GLU A 73 24.88 -27.96 -23.92
C GLU A 73 23.83 -27.60 -22.87
N ILE A 74 23.64 -28.49 -21.87
CA ILE A 74 22.64 -28.23 -20.81
C ILE A 74 23.18 -27.38 -19.65
N GLU A 75 24.49 -27.15 -19.56
CA GLU A 75 25.13 -26.40 -18.46
C GLU A 75 24.56 -24.99 -18.32
N GLU A 76 24.46 -24.26 -19.43
CA GLU A 76 23.94 -22.89 -19.47
C GLU A 76 22.48 -22.84 -19.01
N ALA A 77 21.65 -23.78 -19.50
CA ALA A 77 20.25 -23.87 -19.13
C ALA A 77 20.06 -24.19 -17.64
N ILE A 78 20.86 -25.09 -17.08
CA ILE A 78 20.84 -25.43 -15.65
C ILE A 78 21.25 -24.22 -14.80
N ASN A 79 22.33 -23.55 -15.15
CA ASN A 79 22.81 -22.39 -14.40
C ASN A 79 21.77 -21.26 -14.41
N LYS A 80 21.08 -21.04 -15.53
CA LYS A 80 19.98 -20.08 -15.62
C LYS A 80 18.83 -20.45 -14.69
N VAL A 81 18.36 -21.69 -14.73
CA VAL A 81 17.26 -22.16 -13.85
C VAL A 81 17.63 -22.01 -12.37
N LEU A 82 18.84 -22.39 -11.99
CA LEU A 82 19.30 -22.26 -10.60
C LEU A 82 19.44 -20.80 -10.17
N SER A 83 19.84 -19.91 -11.07
CA SER A 83 19.86 -18.46 -10.83
C SER A 83 18.44 -17.90 -10.63
N ASP A 84 17.48 -18.33 -11.46
CA ASP A 84 16.07 -17.93 -11.34
C ASP A 84 15.47 -18.41 -10.01
N ILE A 85 15.73 -19.66 -9.62
CA ILE A 85 15.33 -20.21 -8.31
C ILE A 85 15.98 -19.39 -7.17
N LYS A 86 17.25 -19.06 -7.30
CA LYS A 86 17.94 -18.21 -6.31
C LYS A 86 17.27 -16.85 -6.18
N CYS A 87 16.92 -16.21 -7.29
CA CYS A 87 16.18 -14.94 -7.26
C CYS A 87 14.81 -15.05 -6.58
N ILE A 88 14.13 -16.20 -6.70
CA ILE A 88 12.84 -16.45 -6.01
C ILE A 88 13.04 -16.62 -4.51
N VAL A 89 14.10 -17.32 -4.09
CA VAL A 89 14.38 -17.65 -2.68
C VAL A 89 15.05 -16.47 -1.95
N GLU A 90 16.02 -15.87 -2.59
CA GLU A 90 16.63 -14.63 -2.11
C GLU A 90 15.72 -13.49 -2.55
N SER A 91 14.88 -13.00 -1.63
CA SER A 91 14.13 -11.76 -1.86
C SER A 91 15.12 -10.73 -2.39
N SER A 92 15.01 -10.37 -3.67
CA SER A 92 15.86 -9.33 -4.28
C SER A 92 15.85 -8.13 -3.33
N SER A 93 17.01 -7.63 -2.95
CA SER A 93 17.12 -6.47 -2.07
C SER A 93 16.29 -5.34 -2.70
N PHE A 94 15.17 -5.01 -2.06
CA PHE A 94 14.29 -3.96 -2.53
C PHE A 94 15.08 -2.64 -2.59
N THR A 95 15.02 -1.99 -3.73
CA THR A 95 15.50 -0.61 -3.89
C THR A 95 14.38 0.23 -4.49
N PRO A 96 14.11 1.43 -3.95
CA PRO A 96 13.07 2.28 -4.49
C PRO A 96 13.23 2.57 -5.99
N GLN A 97 14.49 2.78 -6.45
CA GLN A 97 14.81 3.12 -7.84
C GLN A 97 14.47 2.01 -8.83
N SER A 98 14.43 0.75 -8.40
CA SER A 98 14.08 -0.40 -9.23
C SER A 98 12.63 -0.86 -9.05
N CYS A 99 11.86 -0.21 -8.16
CA CYS A 99 10.50 -0.56 -7.86
C CYS A 99 9.57 -0.26 -9.04
N GLU A 100 8.94 -1.29 -9.59
CA GLU A 100 7.94 -1.18 -10.69
C GLU A 100 6.50 -1.43 -10.17
N HIS A 101 6.32 -1.42 -8.85
CA HIS A 101 5.03 -1.67 -8.23
C HIS A 101 4.06 -0.51 -8.44
N THR A 102 2.79 -0.84 -8.68
CA THR A 102 1.70 0.15 -8.67
C THR A 102 1.05 0.13 -7.29
N PHE A 103 1.37 1.13 -6.49
CA PHE A 103 0.73 1.33 -5.18
C PHE A 103 -0.67 1.85 -5.33
N SER A 104 -1.55 1.48 -4.41
CA SER A 104 -2.93 1.93 -4.38
C SER A 104 -3.31 2.43 -2.99
N ILE A 105 -3.94 3.60 -2.94
CA ILE A 105 -4.36 4.24 -1.69
C ILE A 105 -5.80 4.73 -1.80
N SER A 106 -6.52 4.66 -0.70
CA SER A 106 -7.83 5.29 -0.55
C SER A 106 -7.78 6.31 0.58
N ALA A 107 -8.28 7.51 0.33
CA ALA A 107 -8.24 8.60 1.30
C ALA A 107 -9.51 9.47 1.23
N PRO A 108 -9.95 10.06 2.36
CA PRO A 108 -11.00 11.09 2.35
C PRO A 108 -10.58 12.28 1.46
N PRO A 109 -11.53 12.99 0.81
CA PRO A 109 -11.22 14.02 -0.19
C PRO A 109 -10.20 15.06 0.27
N LEU A 110 -10.31 15.54 1.51
CA LEU A 110 -9.35 16.51 2.05
C LEU A 110 -7.96 15.90 2.24
N MET A 111 -7.87 14.66 2.72
CA MET A 111 -6.58 13.97 2.88
C MET A 111 -5.95 13.66 1.52
N SER A 112 -6.78 13.31 0.54
CA SER A 112 -6.35 13.12 -0.84
C SER A 112 -5.68 14.39 -1.40
N GLU A 113 -6.33 15.54 -1.30
CA GLU A 113 -5.78 16.81 -1.78
C GLU A 113 -4.48 17.21 -1.04
N LEU A 114 -4.40 16.97 0.27
CA LEU A 114 -3.23 17.30 1.08
C LEU A 114 -2.04 16.37 0.83
N LEU A 115 -2.30 15.10 0.56
CA LEU A 115 -1.29 14.04 0.61
C LEU A 115 -0.96 13.47 -0.78
N CYS A 116 -1.97 13.13 -1.61
CA CYS A 116 -1.72 12.36 -2.84
C CYS A 116 -0.87 13.12 -3.85
N GLY A 117 -1.02 14.44 -3.95
CA GLY A 117 -0.16 15.26 -4.78
C GLY A 117 1.31 15.24 -4.32
N LYS A 118 1.54 15.36 -3.01
CA LYS A 118 2.89 15.29 -2.42
C LYS A 118 3.49 13.89 -2.57
N LEU A 119 2.69 12.85 -2.31
CA LEU A 119 3.13 11.47 -2.50
C LEU A 119 3.54 11.21 -3.95
N SER A 120 2.74 11.64 -4.91
CA SER A 120 3.03 11.43 -6.34
C SER A 120 4.31 12.13 -6.77
N THR A 121 4.51 13.39 -6.36
CA THR A 121 5.74 14.14 -6.68
C THR A 121 6.97 13.50 -6.07
N ALA A 122 6.91 13.17 -4.77
CA ALA A 122 8.03 12.54 -4.08
C ALA A 122 8.29 11.09 -4.57
N LEU A 123 7.23 10.36 -4.97
CA LEU A 123 7.36 9.03 -5.56
C LEU A 123 8.11 9.07 -6.90
N PHE A 124 7.80 10.06 -7.74
CA PHE A 124 8.47 10.27 -9.02
C PHE A 124 9.99 10.48 -8.84
N GLU A 125 10.41 11.15 -7.76
CA GLU A 125 11.83 11.38 -7.46
C GLU A 125 12.52 10.14 -6.87
N GLN A 126 11.87 9.45 -5.92
CA GLN A 126 12.50 8.37 -5.16
C GLN A 126 12.34 6.98 -5.79
N ALA A 127 11.24 6.75 -6.50
CA ALA A 127 10.92 5.48 -7.15
C ALA A 127 10.33 5.72 -8.56
N PRO A 128 11.13 6.19 -9.53
CA PRO A 128 10.67 6.71 -10.82
C PRO A 128 9.94 5.69 -11.71
N LYS A 129 10.05 4.40 -11.39
CA LYS A 129 9.34 3.33 -12.11
C LYS A 129 8.05 2.88 -11.41
N ALA A 130 7.83 3.30 -10.17
CA ALA A 130 6.62 3.00 -9.44
C ALA A 130 5.47 3.90 -9.87
N SER A 131 4.24 3.45 -9.64
CA SER A 131 3.01 4.22 -9.91
C SER A 131 2.15 4.31 -8.65
N LEU A 132 1.31 5.33 -8.57
CA LEU A 132 0.33 5.50 -7.51
C LEU A 132 -1.07 5.65 -8.11
N ILE A 133 -2.02 4.85 -7.62
CA ILE A 133 -3.45 4.98 -7.94
C ILE A 133 -4.20 5.36 -6.68
N GLU A 134 -5.00 6.40 -6.79
CA GLU A 134 -5.93 6.82 -5.75
C GLU A 134 -7.33 6.29 -6.03
N TYR A 135 -7.95 5.74 -5.01
CA TYR A 135 -9.34 5.29 -5.03
C TYR A 135 -10.21 6.11 -4.07
N PRO A 136 -11.47 6.35 -4.40
CA PRO A 136 -12.38 6.98 -3.47
C PRO A 136 -12.55 6.12 -2.21
N PRO A 137 -12.72 6.74 -1.03
CA PRO A 137 -12.93 6.03 0.21
C PRO A 137 -14.31 5.35 0.21
N THR A 138 -14.41 4.27 0.99
CA THR A 138 -15.67 3.58 1.28
C THR A 138 -16.01 3.71 2.75
N LEU A 139 -17.29 3.47 3.12
CA LEU A 139 -17.74 3.51 4.51
C LEU A 139 -17.03 2.47 5.38
N ASN A 140 -16.72 1.31 4.80
CA ASN A 140 -15.93 0.29 5.48
C ASN A 140 -14.48 0.39 4.98
N PRO A 141 -13.57 0.95 5.77
CA PRO A 141 -12.18 1.18 5.36
C PRO A 141 -11.43 -0.13 5.08
N THR A 142 -11.90 -1.26 5.59
CA THR A 142 -11.23 -2.55 5.45
C THR A 142 -11.70 -3.34 4.24
N GLN A 143 -12.85 -3.04 3.68
CA GLN A 143 -13.40 -3.79 2.55
C GLN A 143 -12.45 -3.77 1.34
N GLN A 144 -12.01 -2.59 0.94
CA GLN A 144 -11.09 -2.44 -0.19
C GLN A 144 -9.74 -3.14 0.06
N LEU A 145 -9.27 -3.15 1.32
CA LEU A 145 -8.06 -3.88 1.73
C LEU A 145 -8.24 -5.39 1.63
N VAL A 146 -9.37 -5.93 2.08
CA VAL A 146 -9.70 -7.37 1.99
C VAL A 146 -9.81 -7.80 0.53
N GLU A 147 -10.52 -7.03 -0.29
CA GLU A 147 -10.71 -7.27 -1.72
C GLU A 147 -9.44 -7.02 -2.56
N ARG A 148 -8.36 -6.53 -1.93
CA ARG A 148 -7.09 -6.18 -2.59
C ARG A 148 -7.22 -5.09 -3.66
N THR A 149 -8.24 -4.25 -3.55
CA THR A 149 -8.43 -3.11 -4.44
C THR A 149 -7.47 -1.99 -4.10
N VAL A 150 -7.14 -1.83 -2.79
CA VAL A 150 -6.14 -0.89 -2.31
C VAL A 150 -5.13 -1.57 -1.38
N ASP A 151 -3.91 -1.03 -1.34
CA ASP A 151 -2.85 -1.45 -0.43
C ASP A 151 -2.96 -0.74 0.92
N PHE A 152 -3.37 0.53 0.89
CA PHE A 152 -3.47 1.40 2.05
C PHE A 152 -4.79 2.18 2.02
N THR A 153 -5.35 2.44 3.19
CA THR A 153 -6.46 3.39 3.34
C THR A 153 -6.20 4.35 4.48
N ILE A 154 -6.60 5.60 4.29
CA ILE A 154 -6.61 6.62 5.35
C ILE A 154 -8.04 6.77 5.84
N HIS A 155 -8.25 6.66 7.15
CA HIS A 155 -9.56 6.72 7.75
C HIS A 155 -9.53 7.37 9.14
N LEU A 156 -10.70 7.87 9.59
CA LEU A 156 -10.87 8.48 10.91
C LEU A 156 -11.23 7.46 12.01
N GLU A 157 -11.64 6.27 11.63
CA GLU A 157 -12.01 5.21 12.55
C GLU A 157 -11.09 4.00 12.35
N LYS A 158 -10.74 3.35 13.46
CA LYS A 158 -10.09 2.05 13.40
C LYS A 158 -11.08 0.97 12.98
N PRO A 159 -10.64 -0.06 12.25
CA PRO A 159 -11.49 -1.21 11.96
C PRO A 159 -11.88 -1.94 13.24
N THR A 160 -13.08 -2.49 13.27
CA THR A 160 -13.57 -3.30 14.40
C THR A 160 -12.80 -4.61 14.59
N ASN A 161 -12.24 -5.14 13.50
CA ASN A 161 -11.37 -6.32 13.51
C ASN A 161 -9.90 -5.88 13.34
N GLU A 162 -9.21 -5.63 14.45
CA GLU A 162 -7.78 -5.26 14.43
C GLU A 162 -6.83 -6.46 14.21
N VAL A 163 -7.36 -7.71 14.18
CA VAL A 163 -6.52 -8.90 14.05
C VAL A 163 -5.82 -8.94 12.69
N ASP A 164 -6.52 -8.57 11.63
CA ASP A 164 -6.03 -8.69 10.25
C ASP A 164 -5.40 -7.40 9.71
N PHE A 165 -5.47 -6.31 10.48
CA PHE A 165 -5.03 -4.99 10.02
C PHE A 165 -3.97 -4.39 10.94
N LEU A 166 -3.05 -3.63 10.33
CA LEU A 166 -2.17 -2.71 11.02
C LEU A 166 -2.75 -1.31 10.89
N CYS A 167 -2.93 -0.64 12.02
CA CYS A 167 -3.39 0.74 12.09
C CYS A 167 -2.26 1.60 12.66
N THR A 168 -1.77 2.54 11.86
CA THR A 168 -0.75 3.50 12.29
C THR A 168 -1.40 4.88 12.39
N GLU A 169 -1.31 5.52 13.54
CA GLU A 169 -1.80 6.87 13.73
C GLU A 169 -0.93 7.87 12.96
N LEU A 170 -1.57 8.69 12.12
CA LEU A 170 -0.90 9.74 11.35
C LEU A 170 -0.90 11.08 12.09
N GLY A 171 -1.92 11.33 12.89
CA GLY A 171 -2.10 12.54 13.66
C GLY A 171 -3.56 12.79 14.03
N ARG A 172 -3.84 13.98 14.50
CA ARG A 172 -5.18 14.38 14.97
C ARG A 172 -5.70 15.59 14.21
N VAL A 173 -7.00 15.58 13.92
CA VAL A 173 -7.72 16.68 13.28
C VAL A 173 -8.87 17.13 14.17
N HIS A 174 -9.22 18.41 14.05
CA HIS A 174 -10.35 19.01 14.75
C HIS A 174 -11.37 19.50 13.74
N PRO A 175 -12.67 19.32 13.99
CA PRO A 175 -13.70 19.88 13.15
C PRO A 175 -13.65 21.41 13.22
N THR A 176 -13.82 22.00 12.05
CA THR A 176 -13.82 23.45 11.86
C THR A 176 -14.93 23.80 10.88
N PHE A 177 -15.64 24.85 11.19
CA PHE A 177 -16.71 25.37 10.34
C PHE A 177 -16.12 26.43 9.41
N TYR A 178 -16.43 26.31 8.13
CA TYR A 178 -15.89 27.17 7.09
C TYR A 178 -16.99 27.89 6.35
N VAL A 179 -16.76 29.15 6.02
CA VAL A 179 -17.63 29.99 5.20
C VAL A 179 -16.81 30.71 4.13
N CYS A 180 -17.48 31.21 3.08
CA CYS A 180 -16.87 32.17 2.15
C CYS A 180 -16.92 33.59 2.69
N GLY A 181 -16.05 34.47 2.17
CA GLY A 181 -15.89 35.85 2.70
C GLY A 181 -17.15 36.72 2.64
N HIS A 182 -18.15 36.40 1.81
CA HIS A 182 -19.43 37.12 1.74
C HIS A 182 -20.48 36.61 2.74
N HIS A 183 -20.19 35.52 3.48
CA HIS A 183 -21.12 34.96 4.45
C HIS A 183 -21.30 35.90 5.67
N PRO A 184 -22.56 36.06 6.19
CA PRO A 184 -22.79 36.94 7.32
C PRO A 184 -21.97 36.66 8.58
N LEU A 185 -21.59 35.38 8.80
CA LEU A 185 -20.76 34.99 9.95
C LEU A 185 -19.26 35.26 9.75
N ALA A 186 -18.80 35.58 8.53
CA ALA A 186 -17.39 35.76 8.22
C ALA A 186 -16.69 36.88 8.98
N THR A 187 -17.45 37.87 9.46
CA THR A 187 -16.95 39.08 10.16
C THR A 187 -17.21 39.04 11.66
N LYS A 188 -17.84 38.00 12.19
CA LYS A 188 -18.10 37.85 13.63
C LYS A 188 -16.79 37.46 14.35
N GLU A 189 -16.52 38.09 15.49
CA GLU A 189 -15.35 37.76 16.34
C GLU A 189 -15.52 36.46 17.10
N VAL A 190 -16.77 36.05 17.41
CA VAL A 190 -17.12 34.81 18.09
C VAL A 190 -18.42 34.31 17.49
N VAL A 191 -18.49 33.01 17.25
CA VAL A 191 -19.64 32.34 16.66
C VAL A 191 -20.02 31.14 17.53
N SER A 192 -21.30 30.97 17.83
CA SER A 192 -21.80 29.74 18.49
C SER A 192 -22.25 28.70 17.47
N ILE A 193 -22.47 27.46 17.91
CA ILE A 193 -23.07 26.42 17.05
C ILE A 193 -24.49 26.83 16.66
N GLU A 194 -25.25 27.43 17.56
CA GLU A 194 -26.62 27.92 17.31
C GLU A 194 -26.62 28.96 16.17
N ASP A 195 -25.69 29.91 16.17
CA ASP A 195 -25.51 30.86 15.06
C ASP A 195 -25.32 30.13 13.71
N CYS A 196 -24.55 29.05 13.72
CA CYS A 196 -24.29 28.25 12.51
C CYS A 196 -25.54 27.49 12.05
N LEU A 197 -26.39 27.01 12.97
CA LEU A 197 -27.60 26.25 12.66
C LEU A 197 -28.73 27.11 12.03
N GLU A 198 -28.59 28.43 12.04
CA GLU A 198 -29.48 29.32 11.29
C GLU A 198 -29.24 29.24 9.76
N TYR A 199 -28.12 28.63 9.34
CA TYR A 199 -27.73 28.49 7.94
C TYR A 199 -27.78 27.04 7.48
N ARG A 200 -27.83 26.86 6.17
CA ARG A 200 -27.76 25.55 5.55
C ARG A 200 -26.32 25.10 5.33
N PHE A 201 -26.13 23.80 5.25
CA PHE A 201 -24.79 23.20 5.13
C PHE A 201 -24.57 22.57 3.77
N VAL A 202 -23.32 22.54 3.33
CA VAL A 202 -22.81 21.62 2.32
C VAL A 202 -21.96 20.56 3.03
N ASP A 203 -21.91 19.34 2.51
CA ASP A 203 -21.26 18.24 3.21
C ASP A 203 -20.49 17.31 2.26
N PRO A 204 -19.30 16.83 2.65
CA PRO A 204 -18.60 15.81 1.88
C PRO A 204 -19.34 14.46 1.97
N THR A 205 -19.51 13.76 0.86
CA THR A 205 -19.99 12.39 0.85
C THR A 205 -18.84 11.43 0.57
N LEU A 206 -18.77 10.35 1.34
CA LEU A 206 -17.75 9.32 1.19
C LEU A 206 -18.17 8.19 0.26
N ASP A 207 -19.47 7.87 0.19
CA ASP A 207 -20.01 6.86 -0.72
C ASP A 207 -21.27 7.34 -1.41
N ILE A 208 -21.23 7.49 -2.74
CA ILE A 208 -22.35 7.89 -3.57
C ILE A 208 -23.49 6.84 -3.57
N ARG A 209 -23.20 5.59 -3.24
CA ARG A 209 -24.17 4.48 -3.23
C ARG A 209 -25.00 4.37 -1.96
N SER A 210 -24.55 5.00 -0.88
CA SER A 210 -25.26 4.97 0.39
C SER A 210 -26.20 6.16 0.53
N ILE A 211 -27.46 5.97 0.17
CA ILE A 211 -28.53 6.99 0.29
C ILE A 211 -28.83 7.32 1.78
N SER A 212 -28.41 6.47 2.71
CA SER A 212 -28.78 6.55 4.13
C SER A 212 -27.61 6.78 5.10
N SER A 213 -26.36 6.94 4.65
CA SER A 213 -25.25 7.08 5.58
C SER A 213 -24.87 8.53 5.77
N THR A 214 -25.33 9.09 6.82
CA THR A 214 -24.78 10.25 7.51
C THR A 214 -23.43 9.83 8.10
N TYR A 215 -22.35 9.85 7.30
CA TYR A 215 -21.04 9.50 7.82
C TYR A 215 -20.10 10.72 7.85
N ASN A 216 -20.57 11.77 8.46
CA ASN A 216 -19.67 12.78 9.00
C ASN A 216 -19.53 12.45 10.48
N PRO A 217 -18.32 12.22 11.01
CA PRO A 217 -18.13 11.97 12.45
C PRO A 217 -18.75 13.04 13.33
N ILE A 218 -18.88 14.24 12.80
CA ILE A 218 -19.59 15.36 13.41
C ILE A 218 -21.07 15.12 13.62
N ASP A 219 -21.73 14.43 12.68
CA ASP A 219 -23.17 14.18 12.80
C ASP A 219 -23.47 13.25 13.97
N LYS A 220 -22.61 12.26 14.23
CA LYS A 220 -22.74 11.42 15.44
C LYS A 220 -22.64 12.25 16.71
N TYR A 221 -21.73 13.21 16.75
CA TYR A 221 -21.61 14.12 17.90
C TYR A 221 -22.86 15.00 18.02
N PHE A 222 -23.30 15.62 16.95
CA PHE A 222 -24.48 16.48 16.93
C PHE A 222 -25.75 15.71 17.29
N GLU A 223 -25.98 14.54 16.70
CA GLU A 223 -27.13 13.68 17.05
C GLU A 223 -27.16 13.30 18.52
N SER A 224 -25.98 13.01 19.12
CA SER A 224 -25.90 12.72 20.55
C SER A 224 -26.28 13.90 21.46
N HIS A 225 -26.24 15.14 20.90
CA HIS A 225 -26.64 16.37 21.57
C HIS A 225 -28.00 16.92 21.06
N GLY A 226 -28.72 16.13 20.25
CA GLY A 226 -30.02 16.56 19.70
C GLY A 226 -29.92 17.67 18.64
N ILE A 227 -28.76 17.83 18.02
CA ILE A 227 -28.48 18.87 17.02
C ILE A 227 -28.53 18.24 15.62
N TYR A 228 -29.20 18.91 14.70
CA TYR A 228 -29.35 18.45 13.31
C TYR A 228 -29.01 19.58 12.34
N ARG A 229 -28.19 19.27 11.33
CA ARG A 229 -27.82 20.22 10.28
C ARG A 229 -28.78 20.10 9.09
N ASP A 230 -29.25 21.23 8.55
CA ASP A 230 -29.97 21.25 7.25
C ASP A 230 -28.94 21.21 6.10
N ILE A 231 -28.69 20.04 5.52
CA ILE A 231 -27.73 19.84 4.45
C ILE A 231 -28.41 19.99 3.10
N VAL A 232 -28.02 21.06 2.36
CA VAL A 232 -28.60 21.36 1.04
C VAL A 232 -27.91 20.67 -0.10
N PHE A 233 -26.64 20.31 0.04
CA PHE A 233 -25.86 19.70 -1.01
C PHE A 233 -24.77 18.81 -0.46
N LYS A 234 -24.60 17.63 -1.07
CA LYS A 234 -23.50 16.69 -0.76
C LYS A 234 -22.68 16.39 -2.01
N SER A 235 -21.37 16.30 -1.88
CA SER A 235 -20.48 15.95 -2.98
C SER A 235 -19.22 15.22 -2.48
N GLY A 236 -18.74 14.25 -3.25
CA GLY A 236 -17.41 13.63 -3.05
C GLY A 236 -16.25 14.54 -3.48
N GLN A 237 -16.53 15.68 -4.11
CA GLN A 237 -15.52 16.59 -4.63
C GLN A 237 -15.52 17.90 -3.83
N LEU A 238 -14.41 18.14 -3.12
CA LEU A 238 -14.25 19.36 -2.31
C LEU A 238 -14.36 20.64 -3.14
N SER A 239 -13.77 20.65 -4.33
CA SER A 239 -13.85 21.79 -5.26
C SER A 239 -15.28 22.15 -5.66
N THR A 240 -16.17 21.17 -5.76
CA THR A 240 -17.60 21.41 -6.07
C THR A 240 -18.32 22.01 -4.86
N LEU A 241 -18.04 21.50 -3.65
CA LEU A 241 -18.60 22.09 -2.42
C LEU A 241 -18.21 23.57 -2.29
N ILE A 242 -16.93 23.89 -2.51
CA ILE A 242 -16.43 25.26 -2.45
C ILE A 242 -17.12 26.16 -3.50
N LYS A 243 -17.35 25.67 -4.71
CA LYS A 243 -18.09 26.41 -5.76
C LYS A 243 -19.53 26.75 -5.32
N VAL A 244 -20.23 25.81 -4.68
CA VAL A 244 -21.58 26.06 -4.14
C VAL A 244 -21.53 27.11 -3.05
N MET A 245 -20.56 27.04 -2.13
CA MET A 245 -20.36 28.01 -1.06
C MET A 245 -20.09 29.44 -1.58
N LYS A 246 -19.39 29.58 -2.71
CA LYS A 246 -19.17 30.88 -3.35
C LYS A 246 -20.46 31.56 -3.85
N GLY A 247 -21.47 30.79 -4.16
CA GLY A 247 -22.75 31.28 -4.65
C GLY A 247 -23.88 31.32 -3.62
N THR A 248 -23.63 30.82 -2.40
CA THR A 248 -24.66 30.65 -1.37
C THR A 248 -24.14 30.91 0.03
N PRO A 249 -24.99 31.36 0.98
CA PRO A 249 -24.59 31.50 2.38
C PRO A 249 -24.63 30.15 3.09
N THR A 250 -23.83 29.20 2.63
CA THR A 250 -23.75 27.85 3.21
C THR A 250 -22.47 27.67 4.01
N ILE A 251 -22.52 26.73 4.96
CA ILE A 251 -21.42 26.38 5.85
C ILE A 251 -20.92 24.99 5.48
N LEU A 252 -19.59 24.81 5.45
CA LEU A 252 -18.93 23.52 5.34
C LEU A 252 -18.30 23.16 6.67
N VAL A 253 -18.58 21.98 7.19
CA VAL A 253 -17.82 21.43 8.32
C VAL A 253 -16.79 20.46 7.77
N SER A 254 -15.52 20.74 8.08
CA SER A 254 -14.38 19.96 7.65
C SER A 254 -13.31 19.95 8.74
N SER A 255 -12.12 19.44 8.46
CA SER A 255 -11.04 19.50 9.43
C SER A 255 -10.32 20.83 9.41
N ASN A 256 -9.66 21.18 10.52
CA ASN A 256 -8.80 22.36 10.65
C ASN A 256 -7.68 22.44 9.59
N LEU A 257 -7.39 21.34 8.91
CA LEU A 257 -6.38 21.29 7.85
C LEU A 257 -6.86 21.95 6.54
N LEU A 258 -8.16 22.12 6.35
CA LEU A 258 -8.71 22.71 5.11
C LEU A 258 -8.23 24.15 4.88
N ALA A 259 -8.04 24.91 5.94
CA ALA A 259 -7.49 26.28 5.86
C ALA A 259 -6.10 26.35 5.20
N ARG A 260 -5.36 25.25 5.18
CA ARG A 260 -4.03 25.18 4.52
C ARG A 260 -4.10 25.00 3.01
N LEU A 261 -5.23 24.48 2.51
CA LEU A 261 -5.44 24.25 1.08
C LEU A 261 -6.12 25.41 0.38
N ASN A 262 -6.96 26.13 1.10
CA ASN A 262 -7.82 27.11 0.47
C ASN A 262 -7.95 28.37 1.32
N ASN A 263 -7.35 29.45 0.80
CA ASN A 263 -7.38 30.77 1.46
C ASN A 263 -8.70 31.52 1.26
N GLU A 264 -9.62 31.01 0.42
CA GLU A 264 -10.92 31.67 0.17
C GLU A 264 -11.97 31.26 1.22
N LEU A 265 -11.70 30.18 1.95
CA LEU A 265 -12.54 29.72 3.05
C LEU A 265 -12.03 30.29 4.37
N ILE A 266 -12.94 30.91 5.09
CA ILE A 266 -12.70 31.53 6.40
C ILE A 266 -13.13 30.54 7.47
N PRO A 267 -12.23 30.09 8.36
CA PRO A 267 -12.61 29.31 9.51
C PRO A 267 -13.37 30.19 10.51
N LEU A 268 -14.52 29.74 10.97
CA LEU A 268 -15.31 30.46 11.97
C LEU A 268 -14.67 30.33 13.36
N PRO A 269 -14.58 31.43 14.12
CA PRO A 269 -14.07 31.45 15.48
C PRO A 269 -15.13 30.92 16.47
N LEU A 270 -15.27 29.59 16.55
CA LEU A 270 -16.21 28.94 17.46
C LEU A 270 -15.81 29.15 18.92
N MET A 271 -16.80 29.18 19.84
CA MET A 271 -16.57 29.22 21.27
C MET A 271 -15.73 28.03 21.72
N GLN A 272 -14.86 28.23 22.71
CA GLN A 272 -13.94 27.18 23.19
C GLN A 272 -14.64 25.93 23.72
N GLU A 273 -15.83 26.08 24.28
CA GLU A 273 -16.64 24.99 24.79
C GLU A 273 -17.10 24.01 23.70
N ASP A 274 -17.19 24.50 22.45
CA ASP A 274 -17.63 23.76 21.28
C ASP A 274 -16.49 23.00 20.57
N LEU A 275 -15.23 23.17 20.98
CA LEU A 275 -14.04 22.74 20.24
C LEU A 275 -13.29 21.54 20.80
N TYR A 276 -13.72 20.96 21.94
CA TYR A 276 -12.93 19.94 22.67
C TYR A 276 -12.87 18.53 22.03
N TRP A 277 -13.42 18.35 20.87
CA TRP A 277 -13.45 17.06 20.19
C TRP A 277 -12.57 17.06 18.94
N GLY A 278 -11.88 15.97 18.75
CA GLY A 278 -11.01 15.77 17.61
C GLY A 278 -10.97 14.29 17.25
N PHE A 279 -10.56 14.02 16.02
CA PHE A 279 -10.48 12.67 15.48
C PHE A 279 -9.03 12.34 15.16
N ASN A 280 -8.63 11.13 15.52
CA ASN A 280 -7.37 10.60 15.04
C ASN A 280 -7.53 10.17 13.57
N VAL A 281 -6.47 10.36 12.81
CA VAL A 281 -6.37 9.91 11.43
C VAL A 281 -5.43 8.71 11.40
N TYR A 282 -5.85 7.64 10.77
CA TYR A 282 -5.11 6.39 10.73
C TYR A 282 -4.75 6.03 9.29
N LEU A 283 -3.53 5.53 9.11
CA LEU A 283 -3.15 4.73 7.96
C LEU A 283 -3.43 3.26 8.31
N ILE A 284 -4.20 2.60 7.49
CA ILE A 284 -4.60 1.21 7.68
C ILE A 284 -4.11 0.38 6.51
N GLU A 285 -3.51 -0.76 6.81
CA GLU A 285 -3.08 -1.75 5.83
C GLU A 285 -3.39 -3.17 6.30
N HIS A 286 -3.49 -4.11 5.39
CA HIS A 286 -3.72 -5.50 5.75
C HIS A 286 -2.41 -6.17 6.18
N LYS A 287 -2.42 -6.97 7.26
CA LYS A 287 -1.22 -7.65 7.80
C LYS A 287 -0.52 -8.58 6.81
N ARG A 288 -1.18 -9.05 5.75
CA ARG A 288 -0.55 -9.85 4.69
C ARG A 288 0.61 -9.15 3.97
N THR A 289 0.64 -7.82 3.98
CA THR A 289 1.67 -7.01 3.31
C THR A 289 2.84 -6.65 4.22
N LEU A 290 2.76 -6.94 5.53
CA LEU A 290 3.75 -6.51 6.51
C LEU A 290 5.17 -7.02 6.25
N ASN A 291 5.31 -8.21 5.67
CA ASN A 291 6.62 -8.80 5.36
C ASN A 291 7.12 -8.41 3.95
N SER A 292 6.34 -7.68 3.17
CA SER A 292 6.75 -7.16 1.87
C SER A 292 7.64 -5.93 2.06
N GLN A 293 8.90 -5.98 1.64
CA GLN A 293 9.83 -4.84 1.69
C GLN A 293 9.28 -3.63 0.92
N THR A 294 8.62 -3.87 -0.21
CA THR A 294 7.97 -2.84 -1.03
C THR A 294 6.90 -2.09 -0.25
N HIS A 295 6.00 -2.82 0.45
CA HIS A 295 4.93 -2.20 1.25
C HIS A 295 5.48 -1.53 2.52
N GLN A 296 6.49 -2.11 3.17
CA GLN A 296 7.17 -1.49 4.31
C GLN A 296 7.80 -0.14 3.92
N TRP A 297 8.47 -0.11 2.78
CA TRP A 297 9.04 1.13 2.27
C TRP A 297 7.96 2.16 2.00
N PHE A 298 6.89 1.81 1.29
CA PHE A 298 5.83 2.75 0.94
C PHE A 298 5.04 3.22 2.16
N ARG A 299 4.82 2.37 3.18
CA ARG A 299 4.29 2.80 4.48
C ARG A 299 5.15 3.89 5.10
N ASN A 300 6.46 3.65 5.22
CA ASN A 300 7.39 4.62 5.80
C ASN A 300 7.42 5.91 4.97
N PHE A 301 7.34 5.79 3.66
CA PHE A 301 7.24 6.91 2.73
C PHE A 301 5.97 7.75 2.98
N ILE A 302 4.79 7.12 3.14
CA ILE A 302 3.55 7.82 3.52
C ILE A 302 3.73 8.53 4.87
N LEU A 303 4.26 7.83 5.87
CA LEU A 303 4.47 8.39 7.21
C LEU A 303 5.37 9.63 7.19
N GLU A 304 6.41 9.62 6.37
CA GLU A 304 7.31 10.76 6.23
C GLU A 304 6.59 11.96 5.60
N GLN A 305 5.84 11.74 4.52
CA GLN A 305 5.10 12.81 3.85
C GLN A 305 3.96 13.39 4.71
N THR A 306 3.39 12.60 5.59
CA THR A 306 2.31 13.04 6.49
C THR A 306 2.80 13.88 7.67
N LYS A 307 4.07 13.78 8.08
CA LYS A 307 4.62 14.60 9.19
C LYS A 307 4.38 16.09 8.98
N SER A 308 4.65 16.62 7.80
CA SER A 308 4.45 18.04 7.49
C SER A 308 2.97 18.46 7.47
N ILE A 309 2.04 17.50 7.37
CA ILE A 309 0.60 17.76 7.37
C ILE A 309 0.09 17.90 8.81
N PHE A 310 0.46 16.95 9.69
CA PHE A 310 -0.06 16.89 11.05
C PHE A 310 0.80 17.63 12.07
N TYR A 311 2.11 17.71 11.84
CA TYR A 311 3.10 18.31 12.73
C TYR A 311 3.94 19.35 11.96
N PRO A 312 3.37 20.52 11.61
CA PRO A 312 4.14 21.59 10.98
C PRO A 312 5.17 22.11 11.98
N TYR A 313 6.40 22.31 11.51
CA TYR A 313 7.49 22.93 12.27
C TYR A 313 7.18 24.38 12.61
#